data_9d2e2222c6733a5c4625190d784f129a
#
_entry.id   9d2e2222c6733a5c4625190d784f129a
#
_cell.length_a   1.000
_cell.length_b   1.000
_cell.length_c   1.000
_cell.angle_alpha   90.00
_cell.angle_beta   90.00
_cell.angle_gamma   90.00
#
_symmetry.space_group_name_H-M   'P 1'
#
loop_
_entity.id
_entity.type
_entity.pdbx_description
1 polymer ?
#
loop_
_entity_poly.entity_id
_entity_poly.type
_entity_poly.pdbx_seq_one_letter_code
_entity_poly.pdbx_strand_id
1 'polypeptide(L)'
;RWRIDRCWHPYHAALDLAVEAAARRHGGVIHLNCHSMPAVAGACATEHPGLPHPDFVIGDRDGTTAAPHVTALVIDVLRTRGHSVALNHPYKGVEIVRRHGDPARHRHSLQLEINRKLYMDERTREMHAGSAALQQTLRELVQALLHADPCR
;
A
#
# COMPACT_ATOMS: atom_id res chain seq x y z
N ARG A 1 -16.61 0.88 22.97
CA ARG A 1 -15.48 1.39 23.76
C ARG A 1 -14.40 0.33 23.96
N TRP A 2 -14.73 -0.90 24.39
CA TRP A 2 -13.79 -2.01 24.62
C TRP A 2 -12.86 -2.29 23.42
N ARG A 3 -13.36 -2.34 22.17
CA ARG A 3 -12.55 -2.56 20.95
C ARG A 3 -11.58 -1.42 20.69
N ILE A 4 -11.96 -0.18 21.01
CA ILE A 4 -11.07 0.98 20.89
C ILE A 4 -9.92 0.84 21.87
N ASP A 5 -10.21 0.56 23.14
CA ASP A 5 -9.21 0.52 24.20
C ASP A 5 -8.29 -0.72 24.08
N ARG A 6 -8.82 -1.87 23.63
CA ARG A 6 -8.09 -3.14 23.58
C ARG A 6 -7.45 -3.49 22.22
N CYS A 7 -7.93 -2.89 21.13
CA CYS A 7 -7.44 -3.21 19.80
C CYS A 7 -6.87 -1.96 19.08
N TRP A 8 -7.69 -0.93 18.96
CA TRP A 8 -7.34 0.23 18.15
C TRP A 8 -6.17 1.03 18.76
N HIS A 9 -6.26 1.42 20.01
CA HIS A 9 -5.19 2.18 20.68
C HIS A 9 -3.86 1.42 20.75
N PRO A 10 -3.79 0.14 21.20
CA PRO A 10 -2.53 -0.60 21.20
C PRO A 10 -1.92 -0.78 19.83
N TYR A 11 -2.74 -1.06 18.80
CA TYR A 11 -2.27 -1.19 17.42
C TYR A 11 -1.61 0.11 16.92
N HIS A 12 -2.33 1.23 17.05
CA HIS A 12 -1.82 2.52 16.57
C HIS A 12 -0.61 2.99 17.36
N ALA A 13 -0.57 2.76 18.68
CA ALA A 13 0.60 3.07 19.49
C ALA A 13 1.84 2.26 19.05
N ALA A 14 1.68 0.98 18.77
CA ALA A 14 2.77 0.14 18.28
C ALA A 14 3.27 0.60 16.90
N LEU A 15 2.36 0.95 16.00
CA LEU A 15 2.71 1.47 14.68
C LEU A 15 3.41 2.83 14.76
N ASP A 16 2.91 3.75 15.59
CA ASP A 16 3.55 5.05 15.84
C ASP A 16 5.01 4.85 16.31
N LEU A 17 5.22 3.96 17.28
CA LEU A 17 6.56 3.64 17.80
C LEU A 17 7.48 3.05 16.73
N ALA A 18 6.97 2.15 15.90
CA ALA A 18 7.75 1.52 14.84
C ALA A 18 8.19 2.53 13.77
N VAL A 19 7.26 3.36 13.29
CA VAL A 19 7.54 4.42 12.30
C VAL A 19 8.53 5.45 12.87
N GLU A 20 8.33 5.89 14.11
CA GLU A 20 9.21 6.83 14.77
C GLU A 20 10.61 6.26 15.01
N ALA A 21 10.72 4.99 15.42
CA ALA A 21 12.00 4.34 15.62
C ALA A 21 12.78 4.20 14.29
N ALA A 22 12.11 3.82 13.21
CA ALA A 22 12.71 3.73 11.88
C ALA A 22 13.20 5.10 11.39
N ALA A 23 12.36 6.13 11.50
CA ALA A 23 12.72 7.50 11.10
C ALA A 23 13.92 8.04 11.88
N ARG A 24 13.96 7.83 13.20
CA ARG A 24 15.11 8.26 14.03
C ARG A 24 16.39 7.50 13.68
N ARG A 25 16.29 6.19 13.40
CA ARG A 25 17.46 5.36 13.12
C ARG A 25 18.09 5.64 11.75
N HIS A 26 17.27 5.97 10.76
CA HIS A 26 17.69 6.02 9.35
C HIS A 26 17.56 7.40 8.72
N GLY A 27 17.11 8.41 9.46
CA GLY A 27 16.85 9.77 8.94
C GLY A 27 15.54 9.91 8.17
N GLY A 28 14.92 8.80 7.79
CA GLY A 28 13.65 8.73 7.07
C GLY A 28 13.00 7.36 7.17
N VAL A 29 11.79 7.22 6.65
CA VAL A 29 11.04 5.97 6.66
C VAL A 29 10.09 5.88 5.46
N ILE A 30 9.96 4.69 4.90
CA ILE A 30 8.92 4.34 3.92
C ILE A 30 8.01 3.30 4.55
N HIS A 31 6.76 3.68 4.79
CA HIS A 31 5.71 2.84 5.34
C HIS A 31 4.75 2.38 4.24
N LEU A 32 4.54 1.07 4.10
CA LEU A 32 3.53 0.49 3.22
C LEU A 32 2.36 -0.04 4.04
N ASN A 33 1.17 0.50 3.80
CA ASN A 33 -0.09 0.01 4.34
C ASN A 33 -0.73 -0.93 3.31
N CYS A 34 -0.55 -2.25 3.50
CA CYS A 34 -0.97 -3.26 2.54
C CYS A 34 -2.43 -3.66 2.75
N HIS A 35 -3.20 -3.57 1.68
CA HIS A 35 -4.61 -3.95 1.57
C HIS A 35 -4.84 -4.91 0.41
N SER A 36 -6.03 -5.45 0.31
CA SER A 36 -6.48 -6.18 -0.88
C SER A 36 -7.85 -5.71 -1.34
N MET A 37 -8.02 -5.64 -2.64
CA MET A 37 -9.27 -5.23 -3.28
C MET A 37 -9.87 -6.36 -4.13
N PRO A 38 -11.20 -6.35 -4.38
CA PRO A 38 -11.83 -7.32 -5.28
C PRO A 38 -11.36 -7.12 -6.72
N ALA A 39 -11.50 -8.18 -7.55
CA ALA A 39 -11.17 -8.11 -8.97
C ALA A 39 -12.05 -7.12 -9.75
N VAL A 40 -13.29 -6.97 -9.30
CA VAL A 40 -14.31 -6.11 -9.91
C VAL A 40 -14.92 -5.23 -8.84
N ALA A 41 -15.15 -3.96 -9.18
CA ALA A 41 -15.83 -3.02 -8.28
C ALA A 41 -17.23 -3.54 -7.91
N GLY A 42 -17.55 -3.54 -6.61
CA GLY A 42 -18.85 -4.00 -6.13
C GLY A 42 -20.01 -3.17 -6.68
N ALA A 43 -21.21 -3.75 -6.69
CA ALA A 43 -22.42 -3.06 -7.16
C ALA A 43 -22.74 -1.76 -6.39
N CYS A 44 -22.26 -1.66 -5.13
CA CYS A 44 -22.43 -0.50 -4.27
C CYS A 44 -21.21 0.45 -4.29
N ALA A 45 -20.24 0.24 -5.19
CA ALA A 45 -19.12 1.17 -5.33
C ALA A 45 -19.62 2.54 -5.81
N THR A 46 -19.12 3.59 -5.20
CA THR A 46 -19.49 4.97 -5.54
C THR A 46 -18.97 5.38 -6.92
N GLU A 47 -17.89 4.75 -7.37
CA GLU A 47 -17.26 5.01 -8.66
C GLU A 47 -17.17 3.71 -9.47
N HIS A 48 -17.64 3.75 -10.70
CA HIS A 48 -17.53 2.67 -11.69
C HIS A 48 -17.95 1.26 -11.21
N PRO A 49 -19.18 1.07 -10.68
CA PRO A 49 -19.64 -0.25 -10.25
C PRO A 49 -19.57 -1.25 -11.41
N GLY A 50 -19.10 -2.47 -11.11
CA GLY A 50 -18.98 -3.54 -12.10
C GLY A 50 -17.77 -3.47 -13.03
N LEU A 51 -16.93 -2.43 -12.95
CA LEU A 51 -15.71 -2.36 -13.76
C LEU A 51 -14.54 -3.14 -13.10
N PRO A 52 -13.67 -3.76 -13.90
CA PRO A 52 -12.50 -4.46 -13.39
C PRO A 52 -11.50 -3.47 -12.76
N HIS A 53 -10.96 -3.84 -11.60
CA HIS A 53 -9.87 -3.11 -10.98
C HIS A 53 -8.51 -3.48 -11.62
N PRO A 54 -7.54 -2.54 -11.62
CA PRO A 54 -6.16 -2.86 -12.00
C PRO A 54 -5.55 -3.90 -11.05
N ASP A 55 -4.36 -4.38 -11.35
CA ASP A 55 -3.64 -5.34 -10.52
C ASP A 55 -3.24 -4.73 -9.17
N PHE A 56 -2.82 -3.46 -9.22
CA PHE A 56 -2.48 -2.68 -8.03
C PHE A 56 -3.09 -1.27 -8.08
N VAL A 57 -3.42 -0.74 -6.91
CA VAL A 57 -3.67 0.69 -6.72
C VAL A 57 -2.73 1.22 -5.64
N ILE A 58 -2.05 2.31 -5.96
CA ILE A 58 -1.19 3.03 -5.02
C ILE A 58 -1.94 4.25 -4.54
N GLY A 59 -2.05 4.41 -3.22
CA GLY A 59 -2.65 5.58 -2.60
C GLY A 59 -1.61 6.40 -1.85
N ASP A 60 -1.31 7.61 -2.32
CA ASP A 60 -0.43 8.58 -1.67
C ASP A 60 -1.16 9.88 -1.28
N ARG A 61 -2.51 9.80 -1.27
CA ARG A 61 -3.40 10.92 -0.96
C ARG A 61 -3.11 12.16 -1.81
N ASP A 62 -3.03 11.95 -3.11
CA ASP A 62 -2.75 12.99 -4.11
C ASP A 62 -1.38 13.68 -3.86
N GLY A 63 -0.35 12.88 -3.54
CA GLY A 63 1.02 13.33 -3.31
C GLY A 63 1.27 13.95 -1.93
N THR A 64 0.32 13.87 -1.00
CA THR A 64 0.46 14.51 0.32
C THR A 64 1.18 13.64 1.36
N THR A 65 1.27 12.32 1.14
CA THR A 65 1.81 11.39 2.14
C THR A 65 3.09 10.69 1.72
N ALA A 66 3.53 10.87 0.48
CA ALA A 66 4.82 10.39 -0.01
C ALA A 66 5.41 11.37 -1.04
N ALA A 67 6.72 11.46 -1.10
CA ALA A 67 7.40 12.23 -2.14
C ALA A 67 7.23 11.57 -3.51
N PRO A 68 7.17 12.35 -4.61
CA PRO A 68 6.91 11.81 -5.95
C PRO A 68 7.88 10.71 -6.38
N HIS A 69 9.16 10.80 -6.03
CA HIS A 69 10.15 9.78 -6.37
C HIS A 69 9.89 8.43 -5.69
N VAL A 70 9.37 8.42 -4.46
CA VAL A 70 9.02 7.18 -3.74
C VAL A 70 7.78 6.54 -4.38
N THR A 71 6.75 7.34 -4.69
CA THR A 71 5.56 6.86 -5.39
C THR A 71 5.91 6.31 -6.77
N ALA A 72 6.77 7.01 -7.53
CA ALA A 72 7.23 6.57 -8.84
C ALA A 72 7.99 5.24 -8.76
N LEU A 73 8.92 5.09 -7.81
CA LEU A 73 9.66 3.85 -7.61
C LEU A 73 8.73 2.64 -7.41
N VAL A 74 7.71 2.77 -6.55
CA VAL A 74 6.73 1.69 -6.32
C VAL A 74 5.99 1.33 -7.61
N ILE A 75 5.52 2.34 -8.34
CA ILE A 75 4.79 2.15 -9.61
C ILE A 75 5.69 1.48 -10.65
N ASP A 76 6.92 1.94 -10.80
CA ASP A 76 7.86 1.44 -11.82
C ASP A 76 8.26 -0.01 -11.56
N VAL A 77 8.53 -0.40 -10.32
CA VAL A 77 8.80 -1.79 -9.96
C VAL A 77 7.63 -2.70 -10.35
N LEU A 78 6.41 -2.31 -10.00
CA LEU A 78 5.22 -3.12 -10.30
C LEU A 78 4.95 -3.21 -11.80
N ARG A 79 5.10 -2.10 -12.54
CA ARG A 79 4.91 -2.05 -14.00
C ARG A 79 5.98 -2.85 -14.76
N THR A 80 7.23 -2.82 -14.30
CA THR A 80 8.32 -3.63 -14.89
C THR A 80 8.04 -5.13 -14.78
N ARG A 81 7.23 -5.54 -13.79
CA ARG A 81 6.74 -6.92 -13.64
C ARG A 81 5.48 -7.21 -14.47
N GLY A 82 5.05 -6.29 -15.31
CA GLY A 82 3.90 -6.45 -16.20
C GLY A 82 2.54 -6.21 -15.54
N HIS A 83 2.51 -5.66 -14.32
CA HIS A 83 1.26 -5.36 -13.63
C HIS A 83 0.65 -4.03 -14.07
N SER A 84 -0.68 -4.00 -14.16
CA SER A 84 -1.43 -2.76 -14.29
C SER A 84 -1.50 -2.03 -12.94
N VAL A 85 -1.14 -0.73 -12.95
CA VAL A 85 -1.07 0.09 -11.74
C VAL A 85 -1.79 1.40 -11.92
N ALA A 86 -2.75 1.70 -11.03
CA ALA A 86 -3.37 3.01 -10.92
C ALA A 86 -2.86 3.76 -9.68
N LEU A 87 -2.90 5.10 -9.74
CA LEU A 87 -2.53 5.98 -8.64
C LEU A 87 -3.77 6.73 -8.15
N ASN A 88 -4.03 6.65 -6.84
CA ASN A 88 -5.11 7.38 -6.15
C ASN A 88 -6.54 7.10 -6.66
N HIS A 89 -6.73 6.11 -7.50
CA HIS A 89 -8.03 5.77 -8.04
C HIS A 89 -8.23 4.25 -8.12
N PRO A 90 -9.30 3.70 -7.54
CA PRO A 90 -10.35 4.36 -6.75
C PRO A 90 -9.95 4.60 -5.27
N TYR A 91 -8.78 4.15 -4.83
CA TYR A 91 -8.35 4.19 -3.42
C TYR A 91 -7.17 5.15 -3.24
N LYS A 92 -7.40 6.27 -2.55
CA LYS A 92 -6.38 7.30 -2.31
C LYS A 92 -5.50 7.07 -1.08
N GLY A 93 -5.86 6.11 -0.25
CA GLY A 93 -5.24 5.88 1.04
C GLY A 93 -6.10 6.36 2.21
N VAL A 94 -6.11 5.55 3.26
CA VAL A 94 -6.93 5.74 4.47
C VAL A 94 -6.20 6.54 5.56
N GLU A 95 -6.81 6.63 6.73
CA GLU A 95 -6.31 7.42 7.86
C GLU A 95 -4.87 7.04 8.30
N ILE A 96 -4.51 5.75 8.25
CA ILE A 96 -3.15 5.29 8.60
C ILE A 96 -2.11 5.97 7.70
N VAL A 97 -2.36 6.02 6.39
CA VAL A 97 -1.45 6.66 5.43
C VAL A 97 -1.34 8.16 5.73
N ARG A 98 -2.47 8.83 5.99
CA ARG A 98 -2.49 10.24 6.36
C ARG A 98 -1.69 10.53 7.65
N ARG A 99 -1.85 9.66 8.65
CA ARG A 99 -1.22 9.84 9.97
C ARG A 99 0.30 9.73 9.93
N HIS A 100 0.83 8.85 9.10
CA HIS A 100 2.26 8.52 9.07
C HIS A 100 3.02 9.16 7.91
N GLY A 101 2.32 9.80 6.96
CA GLY A 101 2.94 10.51 5.84
C GLY A 101 3.26 11.96 6.18
N ASP A 102 4.54 12.31 6.04
CA ASP A 102 5.06 13.69 6.14
C ASP A 102 6.34 13.76 5.27
N PRO A 103 6.19 13.91 3.95
CA PRO A 103 7.33 13.90 3.02
C PRO A 103 8.38 14.98 3.35
N ALA A 104 7.96 16.11 3.90
CA ALA A 104 8.89 17.18 4.29
C ALA A 104 9.85 16.77 5.41
N ARG A 105 9.49 15.73 6.16
CA ARG A 105 10.32 15.11 7.21
C ARG A 105 10.83 13.73 6.82
N HIS A 106 10.90 13.44 5.52
CA HIS A 106 11.33 12.14 4.98
C HIS A 106 10.52 10.94 5.52
N ARG A 107 9.24 11.17 5.81
CA ARG A 107 8.29 10.12 6.22
C ARG A 107 7.31 9.89 5.09
N HIS A 108 7.50 8.80 4.38
CA HIS A 108 6.65 8.44 3.25
C HIS A 108 5.70 7.32 3.66
N SER A 109 4.42 7.50 3.40
CA SER A 109 3.39 6.50 3.70
C SER A 109 2.50 6.30 2.50
N LEU A 110 2.45 5.06 2.01
CA LEU A 110 1.70 4.64 0.82
C LEU A 110 0.72 3.52 1.18
N GLN A 111 -0.47 3.56 0.63
CA GLN A 111 -1.37 2.42 0.59
C GLN A 111 -1.07 1.59 -0.66
N LEU A 112 -0.96 0.29 -0.50
CA LEU A 112 -0.79 -0.68 -1.58
C LEU A 112 -2.01 -1.60 -1.59
N GLU A 113 -2.92 -1.38 -2.55
CA GLU A 113 -4.06 -2.27 -2.79
C GLU A 113 -3.67 -3.34 -3.80
N ILE A 114 -3.82 -4.60 -3.42
CA ILE A 114 -3.50 -5.77 -4.23
C ILE A 114 -4.78 -6.42 -4.72
N ASN A 115 -4.94 -6.56 -6.03
CA ASN A 115 -6.09 -7.23 -6.60
C ASN A 115 -6.05 -8.73 -6.25
N ARG A 116 -7.12 -9.21 -5.63
CA ARG A 116 -7.23 -10.61 -5.18
C ARG A 116 -7.12 -11.63 -6.31
N LYS A 117 -7.53 -11.27 -7.55
CA LYS A 117 -7.37 -12.14 -8.73
C LYS A 117 -5.93 -12.60 -8.97
N LEU A 118 -4.92 -11.88 -8.44
CA LEU A 118 -3.52 -12.23 -8.63
C LEU A 118 -3.08 -13.45 -7.84
N TYR A 119 -3.79 -13.81 -6.78
CA TYR A 119 -3.35 -14.86 -5.85
C TYR A 119 -4.44 -15.81 -5.36
N MET A 120 -5.74 -15.50 -5.56
CA MET A 120 -6.84 -16.33 -5.07
C MET A 120 -8.06 -16.30 -6.01
N ASP A 121 -8.84 -17.36 -5.95
CA ASP A 121 -10.21 -17.39 -6.46
C ASP A 121 -11.12 -16.73 -5.42
N GLU A 122 -11.77 -15.60 -5.77
CA GLU A 122 -12.61 -14.87 -4.83
C GLU A 122 -13.91 -15.60 -4.45
N ARG A 123 -14.37 -16.56 -5.27
CA ARG A 123 -15.56 -17.36 -5.00
C ARG A 123 -15.27 -18.47 -3.99
N THR A 124 -14.18 -19.22 -4.16
CA THR A 124 -13.78 -20.32 -3.26
C THR A 124 -12.92 -19.83 -2.10
N ARG A 125 -12.26 -18.69 -2.25
CA ARG A 125 -11.26 -18.12 -1.33
C ARG A 125 -9.99 -18.97 -1.22
N GLU A 126 -9.76 -19.85 -2.18
CA GLU A 126 -8.55 -20.67 -2.26
C GLU A 126 -7.44 -19.94 -3.03
N MET A 127 -6.23 -20.10 -2.55
CA MET A 127 -5.05 -19.56 -3.25
C MET A 127 -4.78 -20.40 -4.51
N HIS A 128 -4.32 -19.75 -5.57
CA HIS A 128 -3.91 -20.42 -6.80
C HIS A 128 -2.42 -20.18 -7.13
N ALA A 129 -1.93 -20.77 -8.21
CA ALA A 129 -0.50 -20.72 -8.61
C ALA A 129 0.06 -19.29 -8.78
N GLY A 130 -0.77 -18.31 -9.09
CA GLY A 130 -0.37 -16.89 -9.18
C GLY A 130 0.18 -16.30 -7.88
N SER A 131 -0.12 -16.93 -6.73
CA SER A 131 0.38 -16.46 -5.43
C SER A 131 1.91 -16.47 -5.33
N ALA A 132 2.58 -17.43 -5.95
CA ALA A 132 4.04 -17.49 -5.97
C ALA A 132 4.66 -16.34 -6.80
N ALA A 133 4.08 -16.01 -7.96
CA ALA A 133 4.50 -14.89 -8.79
C ALA A 133 4.29 -13.55 -8.07
N LEU A 134 3.14 -13.38 -7.40
CA LEU A 134 2.88 -12.19 -6.58
C LEU A 134 3.89 -12.06 -5.44
N GLN A 135 4.18 -13.14 -4.71
CA GLN A 135 5.21 -13.12 -3.65
C GLN A 135 6.57 -12.65 -4.19
N GLN A 136 6.96 -13.10 -5.37
CA GLN A 136 8.22 -12.65 -5.99
C GLN A 136 8.19 -11.16 -6.32
N THR A 137 7.09 -10.67 -6.91
CA THR A 137 6.91 -9.23 -7.17
C THR A 137 7.01 -8.39 -5.89
N LEU A 138 6.34 -8.82 -4.81
CA LEU A 138 6.38 -8.11 -3.53
C LEU A 138 7.76 -8.14 -2.86
N ARG A 139 8.51 -9.25 -2.98
CA ARG A 139 9.90 -9.32 -2.51
C ARG A 139 10.78 -8.30 -3.21
N GLU A 140 10.65 -8.18 -4.52
CA GLU A 140 11.43 -7.22 -5.30
C GLU A 140 11.03 -5.78 -5.00
N LEU A 141 9.74 -5.51 -4.80
CA LEU A 141 9.28 -4.21 -4.32
C LEU A 141 9.94 -3.86 -2.98
N VAL A 142 9.92 -4.78 -2.01
CA VAL A 142 10.55 -4.56 -0.70
C VAL A 142 12.06 -4.34 -0.86
N GLN A 143 12.73 -5.13 -1.70
CA GLN A 143 14.18 -4.95 -1.96
C GLN A 143 14.47 -3.58 -2.58
N ALA A 144 13.69 -3.14 -3.56
CA ALA A 144 13.85 -1.81 -4.16
C ALA A 144 13.68 -0.69 -3.13
N LEU A 145 12.70 -0.82 -2.24
CA LEU A 145 12.46 0.15 -1.17
C LEU A 145 13.54 0.16 -0.09
N LEU A 146 14.15 -1.01 0.22
CA LEU A 146 15.29 -1.09 1.14
C LEU A 146 16.56 -0.39 0.61
N HIS A 147 16.69 -0.27 -0.71
CA HIS A 147 17.80 0.45 -1.35
C HIS A 147 17.44 1.90 -1.74
N ALA A 148 16.18 2.30 -1.55
CA ALA A 148 15.75 3.66 -1.78
C ALA A 148 16.26 4.60 -0.67
N ASP A 149 16.68 5.79 -1.07
CA ASP A 149 16.99 6.86 -0.13
C ASP A 149 15.70 7.66 0.19
N PRO A 150 15.15 7.53 1.40
CA PRO A 150 13.95 8.27 1.78
C PRO A 150 14.20 9.78 1.95
N CYS A 151 15.47 10.19 2.01
CA CYS A 151 15.88 11.57 2.28
C CYS A 151 16.15 12.39 1.01
N ARG A 152 15.87 11.83 -0.16
CA ARG A 152 16.16 12.45 -1.45
C ARG A 152 15.15 13.52 -1.89
#